data_4035e0f63d292a3bb70e503530a49b44
#
_entry.id   4035e0f63d292a3bb70e503530a49b44
#
_cell.length_a   1.000
_cell.length_b   1.000
_cell.length_c   1.000
_cell.angle_alpha   90.00
_cell.angle_beta   90.00
_cell.angle_gamma   90.00
#
_symmetry.space_group_name_H-M   'P 1'
#
loop_
_entity.id
_entity.type
_entity.pdbx_description
1 polymer ?
#
loop_
_entity_poly.entity_id
_entity_poly.type
_entity_poly.pdbx_seq_one_letter_code
_entity_poly.pdbx_strand_id
1 'polypeptide(L)'
;MEQIKISIVIPVFNEVSTIGEVIRRVLDCGFDTEVIVVDDASQDGTTDYLKRLEHPQVQRFYHSVNQGKGAALRLGFAAARSPYVVVQDADLEYDPKDYRAVLQPLMDGRADMVYGSRFLGGPHRVLFFWHYAANRLLTVLSNAVSDLNLNDMETGMKAFRRDKLSTLTLSANRFTFEPEITVKAARAGWRIYEVPISYSGRTYVEGKKIGWRDGLAAIAAIVYYRFFD
;
A
#
# COMPACT_ATOMS: atom_id res chain seq x y z
N MET A 1 19.85 9.93 19.34
CA MET A 1 18.59 10.32 18.64
C MET A 1 17.61 9.18 18.84
N GLU A 2 16.43 9.46 19.34
CA GLU A 2 15.39 8.46 19.50
C GLU A 2 15.03 7.91 18.10
N GLN A 3 15.03 6.59 17.95
CA GLN A 3 14.77 5.95 16.66
C GLN A 3 13.29 6.13 16.33
N ILE A 4 12.97 6.64 15.15
CA ILE A 4 11.57 6.89 14.71
C ILE A 4 10.87 5.55 14.56
N LYS A 5 9.76 5.40 15.28
CA LYS A 5 8.95 4.18 15.25
C LYS A 5 7.90 4.25 14.14
N ILE A 6 7.82 3.19 13.33
CA ILE A 6 6.89 3.07 12.20
C ILE A 6 6.17 1.71 12.22
N SER A 7 4.89 1.69 11.86
CA SER A 7 4.14 0.46 11.62
C SER A 7 4.14 0.15 10.13
N ILE A 8 4.59 -1.04 9.75
CA ILE A 8 4.57 -1.50 8.37
C ILE A 8 3.47 -2.53 8.22
N VAL A 9 2.45 -2.23 7.42
CA VAL A 9 1.33 -3.12 7.14
C VAL A 9 1.59 -3.87 5.83
N ILE A 10 1.67 -5.20 5.92
CA ILE A 10 1.94 -6.10 4.79
C ILE A 10 0.71 -6.98 4.54
N PRO A 11 -0.18 -6.61 3.61
CA PRO A 11 -1.23 -7.53 3.17
C PRO A 11 -0.59 -8.63 2.31
N VAL A 12 -0.91 -9.89 2.59
CA VAL A 12 -0.33 -11.01 1.84
C VAL A 12 -1.41 -12.01 1.42
N PHE A 13 -1.30 -12.49 0.19
CA PHE A 13 -2.11 -13.57 -0.35
C PHE A 13 -1.32 -14.36 -1.39
N ASN A 14 -0.99 -15.65 -1.09
CA ASN A 14 -0.23 -16.53 -1.96
C ASN A 14 1.11 -15.91 -2.43
N GLU A 15 2.01 -15.66 -1.49
CA GLU A 15 3.35 -15.08 -1.72
C GLU A 15 4.43 -15.82 -0.88
N VAL A 16 4.35 -17.16 -0.79
CA VAL A 16 5.29 -17.95 0.02
C VAL A 16 6.74 -17.77 -0.42
N SER A 17 6.98 -17.51 -1.70
CA SER A 17 8.32 -17.32 -2.27
C SER A 17 8.96 -15.98 -1.93
N THR A 18 8.17 -14.96 -1.56
CA THR A 18 8.64 -13.58 -1.42
C THR A 18 8.49 -13.02 0.00
N ILE A 19 7.46 -13.46 0.74
CA ILE A 19 7.11 -12.87 2.03
C ILE A 19 8.26 -12.87 3.05
N GLY A 20 9.05 -13.94 3.10
CA GLY A 20 10.19 -14.03 4.00
C GLY A 20 11.25 -12.97 3.72
N GLU A 21 11.58 -12.75 2.46
CA GLU A 21 12.54 -11.73 2.04
C GLU A 21 11.98 -10.31 2.24
N VAL A 22 10.68 -10.09 2.00
CA VAL A 22 10.04 -8.79 2.29
C VAL A 22 10.15 -8.45 3.76
N ILE A 23 9.77 -9.39 4.66
CA ILE A 23 9.86 -9.17 6.11
C ILE A 23 11.31 -8.87 6.53
N ARG A 24 12.28 -9.63 6.02
CA ARG A 24 13.70 -9.40 6.31
C ARG A 24 14.14 -7.99 5.89
N ARG A 25 13.83 -7.56 4.65
CA ARG A 25 14.18 -6.21 4.17
C ARG A 25 13.52 -5.11 4.97
N VAL A 26 12.26 -5.31 5.39
CA VAL A 26 11.53 -4.37 6.24
C VAL A 26 12.19 -4.22 7.60
N LEU A 27 12.61 -5.32 8.23
CA LEU A 27 13.32 -5.30 9.52
C LEU A 27 14.70 -4.62 9.41
N ASP A 28 15.37 -4.75 8.26
CA ASP A 28 16.67 -4.16 7.97
C ASP A 28 16.60 -2.70 7.46
N CYS A 29 15.42 -2.06 7.37
CA CYS A 29 15.25 -0.74 6.74
C CYS A 29 15.82 0.46 7.52
N GLY A 30 16.35 0.24 8.72
CA GLY A 30 17.01 1.27 9.55
C GLY A 30 16.07 2.13 10.40
N PHE A 31 14.78 1.77 10.50
CA PHE A 31 13.81 2.34 11.42
C PHE A 31 13.48 1.36 12.56
N ASP A 32 12.92 1.87 13.67
CA ASP A 32 12.27 1.01 14.67
C ASP A 32 10.90 0.57 14.13
N THR A 33 10.82 -0.69 13.68
CA THR A 33 9.65 -1.20 12.97
C THR A 33 8.73 -2.04 13.86
N GLU A 34 7.42 -1.81 13.73
CA GLU A 34 6.35 -2.72 14.09
C GLU A 34 5.80 -3.31 12.79
N VAL A 35 6.09 -4.56 12.50
CA VAL A 35 5.66 -5.23 11.25
C VAL A 35 4.35 -5.96 11.50
N ILE A 36 3.33 -5.64 10.70
CA ILE A 36 1.98 -6.18 10.81
C ILE A 36 1.65 -6.91 9.51
N VAL A 37 1.75 -8.24 9.54
CA VAL A 37 1.44 -9.08 8.39
C VAL A 37 0.00 -9.58 8.51
N VAL A 38 -0.80 -9.36 7.47
CA VAL A 38 -2.18 -9.83 7.40
C VAL A 38 -2.32 -10.81 6.24
N ASP A 39 -2.44 -12.10 6.57
CA ASP A 39 -2.63 -13.17 5.60
C ASP A 39 -4.11 -13.31 5.24
N ASP A 40 -4.42 -13.08 3.97
CA ASP A 40 -5.78 -13.10 3.44
C ASP A 40 -6.20 -14.50 2.96
N ALA A 41 -6.02 -15.51 3.84
CA ALA A 41 -6.35 -16.93 3.61
C ALA A 41 -5.54 -17.55 2.45
N SER A 42 -4.22 -17.43 2.49
CA SER A 42 -3.30 -18.03 1.52
C SER A 42 -3.37 -19.56 1.52
N GLN A 43 -3.14 -20.19 0.33
CA GLN A 43 -3.23 -21.63 0.11
C GLN A 43 -1.95 -22.24 -0.46
N ASP A 44 -0.89 -21.45 -0.66
CA ASP A 44 0.37 -21.84 -1.29
C ASP A 44 1.48 -22.22 -0.30
N GLY A 45 1.18 -22.23 1.02
CA GLY A 45 2.16 -22.41 2.09
C GLY A 45 2.57 -21.12 2.80
N THR A 46 2.11 -19.94 2.36
CA THR A 46 2.37 -18.65 3.02
C THR A 46 1.90 -18.66 4.48
N THR A 47 0.67 -19.14 4.74
CA THR A 47 0.11 -19.25 6.09
C THR A 47 0.99 -20.11 7.00
N ASP A 48 1.48 -21.25 6.53
CA ASP A 48 2.32 -22.16 7.30
C ASP A 48 3.70 -21.58 7.57
N TYR A 49 4.26 -20.84 6.61
CA TYR A 49 5.49 -20.08 6.81
C TYR A 49 5.31 -19.03 7.91
N LEU A 50 4.25 -18.21 7.84
CA LEU A 50 3.98 -17.16 8.82
C LEU A 50 3.71 -17.70 10.22
N LYS A 51 3.02 -18.85 10.37
CA LYS A 51 2.79 -19.48 11.67
C LYS A 51 4.08 -19.92 12.35
N ARG A 52 5.10 -20.33 11.60
CA ARG A 52 6.42 -20.74 12.08
C ARG A 52 7.38 -19.58 12.32
N LEU A 53 7.09 -18.40 11.75
CA LEU A 53 7.93 -17.23 11.90
C LEU A 53 7.83 -16.69 13.33
N GLU A 54 8.93 -16.73 14.08
CA GLU A 54 9.03 -16.14 15.42
C GLU A 54 9.94 -14.92 15.36
N HIS A 55 9.38 -13.72 15.52
CA HIS A 55 10.11 -12.47 15.60
C HIS A 55 9.35 -11.46 16.47
N PRO A 56 9.98 -10.80 17.45
CA PRO A 56 9.30 -9.95 18.43
C PRO A 56 8.65 -8.71 17.81
N GLN A 57 9.16 -8.21 16.67
CA GLN A 57 8.62 -7.05 15.97
C GLN A 57 7.54 -7.43 14.94
N VAL A 58 7.23 -8.73 14.72
CA VAL A 58 6.29 -9.18 13.69
C VAL A 58 4.99 -9.70 14.33
N GLN A 59 3.92 -8.96 14.11
CA GLN A 59 2.55 -9.37 14.43
C GLN A 59 1.91 -10.02 13.19
N ARG A 60 1.16 -11.08 13.36
CA ARG A 60 0.53 -11.87 12.29
C ARG A 60 -0.95 -12.01 12.54
N PHE A 61 -1.73 -11.67 11.54
CA PHE A 61 -3.18 -11.78 11.52
C PHE A 61 -3.61 -12.65 10.34
N TYR A 62 -4.74 -13.35 10.47
CA TYR A 62 -5.19 -14.31 9.48
C TYR A 62 -6.69 -14.13 9.24
N HIS A 63 -7.08 -13.98 7.99
CA HIS A 63 -8.48 -14.12 7.60
C HIS A 63 -8.83 -15.60 7.44
N SER A 64 -10.06 -15.98 7.75
CA SER A 64 -10.55 -17.36 7.55
C SER A 64 -10.92 -17.65 6.10
N VAL A 65 -11.24 -16.61 5.32
CA VAL A 65 -11.54 -16.63 3.89
C VAL A 65 -10.91 -15.43 3.22
N ASN A 66 -10.60 -15.53 1.92
CA ASN A 66 -10.08 -14.39 1.16
C ASN A 66 -11.10 -13.26 1.07
N GLN A 67 -10.76 -12.11 1.64
CA GLN A 67 -11.58 -10.90 1.67
C GLN A 67 -11.03 -9.79 0.77
N GLY A 68 -9.76 -9.90 0.35
CA GLY A 68 -9.06 -8.97 -0.53
C GLY A 68 -8.13 -7.99 0.20
N LYS A 69 -7.27 -7.33 -0.59
CA LYS A 69 -6.21 -6.43 -0.11
C LYS A 69 -6.74 -5.33 0.82
N GLY A 70 -7.84 -4.68 0.45
CA GLY A 70 -8.40 -3.60 1.27
C GLY A 70 -8.86 -4.06 2.64
N ALA A 71 -9.47 -5.27 2.75
CA ALA A 71 -9.85 -5.84 4.03
C ALA A 71 -8.62 -6.15 4.90
N ALA A 72 -7.57 -6.72 4.31
CA ALA A 72 -6.31 -6.98 5.00
C ALA A 72 -5.65 -5.68 5.48
N LEU A 73 -5.65 -4.62 4.67
CA LEU A 73 -5.13 -3.31 5.05
C LEU A 73 -5.92 -2.70 6.22
N ARG A 74 -7.26 -2.75 6.20
CA ARG A 74 -8.07 -2.23 7.32
C ARG A 74 -7.74 -2.93 8.63
N LEU A 75 -7.59 -4.27 8.62
CA LEU A 75 -7.19 -5.02 9.81
C LEU A 75 -5.79 -4.60 10.28
N GLY A 76 -4.84 -4.46 9.34
CA GLY A 76 -3.49 -4.01 9.65
C GLY A 76 -3.44 -2.58 10.20
N PHE A 77 -4.23 -1.65 9.66
CA PHE A 77 -4.32 -0.28 10.16
C PHE A 77 -4.91 -0.21 11.57
N ALA A 78 -5.91 -1.02 11.86
CA ALA A 78 -6.47 -1.12 13.21
C ALA A 78 -5.47 -1.66 14.25
N ALA A 79 -4.54 -2.51 13.83
CA ALA A 79 -3.49 -3.06 14.69
C ALA A 79 -2.28 -2.10 14.85
N ALA A 80 -2.07 -1.15 13.95
CA ALA A 80 -0.93 -0.24 13.95
C ALA A 80 -0.93 0.70 15.16
N ARG A 81 0.23 0.82 15.82
CA ARG A 81 0.39 1.64 17.05
C ARG A 81 1.36 2.79 16.90
N SER A 82 2.27 2.72 15.93
CA SER A 82 3.29 3.75 15.71
C SER A 82 2.69 5.02 15.10
N PRO A 83 3.31 6.20 15.27
CA PRO A 83 2.78 7.47 14.75
C PRO A 83 2.67 7.53 13.22
N TYR A 84 3.48 6.72 12.52
CA TYR A 84 3.48 6.63 11.07
C TYR A 84 3.18 5.20 10.63
N VAL A 85 2.38 5.06 9.57
CA VAL A 85 1.99 3.78 8.99
C VAL A 85 2.41 3.74 7.54
N VAL A 86 3.09 2.67 7.12
CA VAL A 86 3.49 2.45 5.72
C VAL A 86 2.85 1.16 5.22
N VAL A 87 2.32 1.18 4.01
CA VAL A 87 1.88 -0.03 3.29
C VAL A 87 3.04 -0.58 2.49
N GLN A 88 3.30 -1.87 2.63
CA GLN A 88 4.29 -2.64 1.89
C GLN A 88 3.63 -3.86 1.26
N ASP A 89 3.65 -3.98 -0.06
CA ASP A 89 3.18 -5.18 -0.74
C ASP A 89 4.17 -6.35 -0.53
N ALA A 90 3.65 -7.58 -0.52
CA ALA A 90 4.40 -8.79 -0.18
C ALA A 90 5.21 -9.38 -1.35
N ASP A 91 5.33 -8.70 -2.48
CA ASP A 91 5.74 -9.24 -3.77
C ASP A 91 7.12 -8.80 -4.28
N LEU A 92 7.90 -8.08 -3.45
CA LEU A 92 9.22 -7.51 -3.76
C LEU A 92 9.23 -6.45 -4.89
N GLU A 93 8.07 -5.96 -5.33
CA GLU A 93 8.02 -4.90 -6.35
C GLU A 93 8.48 -3.54 -5.79
N TYR A 94 8.31 -3.29 -4.47
CA TYR A 94 8.71 -2.08 -3.76
C TYR A 94 9.87 -2.36 -2.80
N ASP A 95 10.84 -1.43 -2.73
CA ASP A 95 12.01 -1.57 -1.86
C ASP A 95 11.85 -0.74 -0.56
N PRO A 96 11.98 -1.34 0.64
CA PRO A 96 11.98 -0.63 1.91
C PRO A 96 13.04 0.48 2.06
N LYS A 97 14.05 0.54 1.21
CA LYS A 97 14.99 1.66 1.14
C LYS A 97 14.34 3.00 0.83
N ASP A 98 13.18 2.96 0.14
CA ASP A 98 12.41 4.15 -0.19
C ASP A 98 11.59 4.70 0.99
N TYR A 99 11.51 3.99 2.13
CA TYR A 99 10.75 4.45 3.29
C TYR A 99 11.18 5.82 3.79
N ARG A 100 12.48 6.15 3.72
CA ARG A 100 12.96 7.47 4.12
C ARG A 100 12.33 8.57 3.26
N ALA A 101 12.20 8.36 1.95
CA ALA A 101 11.60 9.33 1.04
C ALA A 101 10.10 9.53 1.32
N VAL A 102 9.34 8.44 1.51
CA VAL A 102 7.89 8.54 1.77
C VAL A 102 7.55 9.03 3.19
N LEU A 103 8.43 8.80 4.17
CA LEU A 103 8.22 9.24 5.54
C LEU A 103 8.63 10.70 5.78
N GLN A 104 9.61 11.23 5.03
CA GLN A 104 10.17 12.56 5.26
C GLN A 104 9.10 13.67 5.28
N PRO A 105 8.15 13.77 4.33
CA PRO A 105 7.12 14.81 4.38
C PRO A 105 6.17 14.69 5.58
N LEU A 106 5.93 13.45 6.08
CA LEU A 106 5.11 13.21 7.27
C LEU A 106 5.85 13.68 8.54
N MET A 107 7.13 13.32 8.66
CA MET A 107 7.98 13.68 9.80
C MET A 107 8.21 15.17 9.91
N ASP A 108 8.34 15.87 8.76
CA ASP A 108 8.45 17.33 8.70
C ASP A 108 7.10 18.03 9.01
N GLY A 109 6.02 17.30 9.22
CA GLY A 109 4.69 17.85 9.44
C GLY A 109 4.08 18.53 8.21
N ARG A 110 4.67 18.33 6.99
CA ARG A 110 4.17 18.92 5.74
C ARG A 110 3.02 18.10 5.12
N ALA A 111 2.99 16.78 5.37
CA ALA A 111 2.00 15.88 4.81
C ALA A 111 1.21 15.13 5.90
N ASP A 112 0.00 14.71 5.54
CA ASP A 112 -0.84 13.78 6.29
C ASP A 112 -0.82 12.40 5.62
N MET A 113 -0.59 12.35 4.30
CA MET A 113 -0.44 11.15 3.47
C MET A 113 0.61 11.37 2.38
N VAL A 114 1.38 10.33 2.06
CA VAL A 114 2.41 10.36 0.99
C VAL A 114 2.26 9.15 0.09
N TYR A 115 2.29 9.39 -1.22
CA TYR A 115 2.36 8.38 -2.28
C TYR A 115 3.80 8.17 -2.73
N GLY A 116 4.24 6.91 -2.79
CA GLY A 116 5.47 6.55 -3.47
C GLY A 116 5.17 6.32 -4.96
N SER A 117 5.48 7.29 -5.81
CA SER A 117 5.16 7.22 -7.25
C SER A 117 6.22 6.44 -8.04
N ARG A 118 5.75 5.49 -8.85
CA ARG A 118 6.57 4.72 -9.80
C ARG A 118 6.95 5.54 -11.03
N PHE A 119 6.33 6.70 -11.24
CA PHE A 119 6.43 7.49 -12.48
C PHE A 119 7.03 8.89 -12.30
N LEU A 120 7.48 9.27 -11.10
CA LEU A 120 8.13 10.55 -10.80
C LEU A 120 9.66 10.55 -10.97
N GLY A 121 10.21 9.61 -11.76
CA GLY A 121 11.64 9.63 -12.10
C GLY A 121 12.53 8.78 -11.18
N GLY A 122 12.00 7.95 -10.32
CA GLY A 122 12.76 6.89 -9.63
C GLY A 122 13.17 5.78 -10.61
N PRO A 123 14.20 4.98 -10.29
CA PRO A 123 14.58 3.82 -11.11
C PRO A 123 13.43 2.82 -11.13
N HIS A 124 12.98 2.41 -12.33
CA HIS A 124 11.92 1.44 -12.48
C HIS A 124 12.20 0.46 -13.62
N ARG A 125 11.73 -0.77 -13.46
CA ARG A 125 11.77 -1.78 -14.53
C ARG A 125 10.76 -1.39 -15.61
N VAL A 126 11.21 -1.22 -16.85
CA VAL A 126 10.34 -0.95 -18.00
C VAL A 126 9.57 -2.21 -18.35
N LEU A 127 8.24 -2.12 -18.33
CA LEU A 127 7.33 -3.23 -18.60
C LEU A 127 6.22 -2.83 -19.60
N PHE A 128 5.02 -3.32 -19.40
CA PHE A 128 3.91 -3.26 -20.33
C PHE A 128 3.32 -1.87 -20.52
N PHE A 129 3.35 -1.36 -21.75
CA PHE A 129 2.76 -0.07 -22.13
C PHE A 129 1.27 0.04 -21.75
N TRP A 130 0.46 -0.99 -22.00
CA TRP A 130 -0.98 -0.93 -21.73
C TRP A 130 -1.30 -0.87 -20.23
N HIS A 131 -0.49 -1.47 -19.37
CA HIS A 131 -0.63 -1.30 -17.92
C HIS A 131 -0.30 0.12 -17.46
N TYR A 132 0.73 0.72 -18.04
CA TYR A 132 1.05 2.12 -17.81
C TYR A 132 -0.09 3.03 -18.27
N ALA A 133 -0.60 2.83 -19.51
CA ALA A 133 -1.68 3.63 -20.06
C ALA A 133 -2.97 3.52 -19.21
N ALA A 134 -3.34 2.31 -18.78
CA ALA A 134 -4.47 2.08 -17.89
C ALA A 134 -4.30 2.78 -16.54
N ASN A 135 -3.13 2.66 -15.91
CA ASN A 135 -2.83 3.35 -14.66
C ASN A 135 -2.92 4.88 -14.82
N ARG A 136 -2.38 5.43 -15.90
CA ARG A 136 -2.47 6.88 -16.20
C ARG A 136 -3.93 7.32 -16.37
N LEU A 137 -4.75 6.54 -17.05
CA LEU A 137 -6.18 6.84 -17.21
C LEU A 137 -6.90 6.87 -15.84
N LEU A 138 -6.70 5.84 -15.01
CA LEU A 138 -7.28 5.78 -13.67
C LEU A 138 -6.82 6.96 -12.80
N THR A 139 -5.54 7.30 -12.85
CA THR A 139 -4.98 8.44 -12.12
C THR A 139 -5.60 9.77 -12.58
N VAL A 140 -5.74 9.98 -13.89
CA VAL A 140 -6.37 11.20 -14.44
C VAL A 140 -7.83 11.31 -14.01
N LEU A 141 -8.59 10.20 -14.08
CA LEU A 141 -9.99 10.18 -13.62
C LEU A 141 -10.09 10.46 -12.10
N SER A 142 -9.23 9.85 -11.30
CA SER A 142 -9.18 10.09 -9.86
C SER A 142 -8.83 11.55 -9.55
N ASN A 143 -7.85 12.13 -10.23
CA ASN A 143 -7.46 13.53 -10.09
C ASN A 143 -8.61 14.49 -10.42
N ALA A 144 -9.31 14.26 -11.54
CA ALA A 144 -10.43 15.09 -11.96
C ALA A 144 -11.58 15.08 -10.94
N VAL A 145 -11.84 13.92 -10.32
CA VAL A 145 -12.93 13.73 -9.34
C VAL A 145 -12.54 14.26 -7.95
N SER A 146 -11.27 14.19 -7.58
CA SER A 146 -10.76 14.53 -6.24
C SER A 146 -10.09 15.90 -6.17
N ASP A 147 -9.96 16.61 -7.30
CA ASP A 147 -9.21 17.86 -7.44
C ASP A 147 -7.74 17.72 -6.96
N LEU A 148 -7.08 16.64 -7.40
CA LEU A 148 -5.68 16.35 -7.12
C LEU A 148 -4.85 16.35 -8.40
N ASN A 149 -3.52 16.31 -8.26
CA ASN A 149 -2.58 16.25 -9.37
C ASN A 149 -1.54 15.13 -9.21
N LEU A 150 -1.96 13.96 -8.72
CA LEU A 150 -1.11 12.78 -8.57
C LEU A 150 -0.62 12.27 -9.94
N ASN A 151 0.55 11.64 -9.93
CA ASN A 151 1.10 10.91 -11.07
C ASN A 151 0.79 9.41 -11.00
N ASP A 152 0.58 8.86 -9.81
CA ASP A 152 0.41 7.42 -9.60
C ASP A 152 -0.55 7.12 -8.42
N MET A 153 -1.85 7.19 -8.66
CA MET A 153 -2.88 6.91 -7.64
C MET A 153 -2.86 5.43 -7.20
N GLU A 154 -2.61 4.51 -8.14
CA GLU A 154 -2.65 3.06 -7.95
C GLU A 154 -1.38 2.46 -7.29
N THR A 155 -0.40 3.29 -6.90
CA THR A 155 0.81 2.77 -6.23
C THR A 155 0.46 2.01 -4.96
N GLY A 156 1.11 0.86 -4.70
CA GLY A 156 0.96 0.12 -3.45
C GLY A 156 1.67 0.78 -2.27
N MET A 157 2.78 1.48 -2.51
CA MET A 157 3.53 2.14 -1.43
C MET A 157 2.89 3.48 -1.05
N LYS A 158 2.26 3.49 0.10
CA LYS A 158 1.65 4.69 0.70
C LYS A 158 2.06 4.81 2.16
N ALA A 159 2.28 6.03 2.63
CA ALA A 159 2.56 6.31 4.03
C ALA A 159 1.57 7.33 4.61
N PHE A 160 1.26 7.19 5.89
CA PHE A 160 0.23 7.96 6.57
C PHE A 160 0.67 8.39 7.96
N ARG A 161 0.16 9.51 8.42
CA ARG A 161 0.05 9.78 9.86
C ARG A 161 -1.07 8.91 10.42
N ARG A 162 -0.79 8.16 11.51
CA ARG A 162 -1.77 7.24 12.12
C ARG A 162 -2.98 7.99 12.69
N ASP A 163 -2.78 9.15 13.32
CA ASP A 163 -3.87 9.98 13.86
C ASP A 163 -4.87 10.40 12.76
N LYS A 164 -4.39 10.70 11.56
CA LYS A 164 -5.23 11.00 10.41
C LYS A 164 -5.91 9.75 9.86
N LEU A 165 -5.14 8.68 9.64
CA LEU A 165 -5.66 7.42 9.11
C LEU A 165 -6.82 6.87 9.94
N SER A 166 -6.75 6.99 11.27
CA SER A 166 -7.80 6.56 12.19
C SER A 166 -9.11 7.37 12.11
N THR A 167 -9.10 8.53 11.45
CA THR A 167 -10.32 9.33 11.25
C THR A 167 -11.14 8.91 10.04
N LEU A 168 -10.57 8.09 9.14
CA LEU A 168 -11.27 7.63 7.94
C LEU A 168 -11.97 6.30 8.18
N THR A 169 -13.22 6.23 7.77
CA THR A 169 -13.95 4.95 7.68
C THR A 169 -13.72 4.35 6.30
N LEU A 170 -12.93 3.27 6.25
CA LEU A 170 -12.61 2.54 5.01
C LEU A 170 -13.50 1.30 4.90
N SER A 171 -14.04 1.04 3.70
CA SER A 171 -14.99 -0.04 3.43
C SER A 171 -14.54 -0.99 2.32
N ALA A 172 -13.67 -0.54 1.41
CA ALA A 172 -13.18 -1.34 0.29
C ALA A 172 -12.52 -2.64 0.73
N ASN A 173 -12.88 -3.75 0.08
CA ASN A 173 -12.33 -5.06 0.41
C ASN A 173 -11.17 -5.47 -0.51
N ARG A 174 -11.22 -5.07 -1.79
CA ARG A 174 -10.27 -5.51 -2.83
C ARG A 174 -9.39 -4.35 -3.32
N PHE A 175 -9.05 -4.34 -4.59
CA PHE A 175 -8.22 -3.31 -5.24
C PHE A 175 -8.94 -1.96 -5.45
N THR A 176 -10.15 -1.79 -4.94
CA THR A 176 -10.83 -0.49 -4.86
C THR A 176 -10.41 0.33 -3.64
N PHE A 177 -9.48 -0.19 -2.83
CA PHE A 177 -8.89 0.51 -1.70
C PHE A 177 -8.13 1.77 -2.14
N GLU A 178 -7.33 1.69 -3.20
CA GLU A 178 -6.54 2.82 -3.69
C GLU A 178 -7.43 4.01 -4.10
N PRO A 179 -8.49 3.83 -4.91
CA PRO A 179 -9.47 4.89 -5.15
C PRO A 179 -10.17 5.38 -3.88
N GLU A 180 -10.60 4.49 -3.00
CA GLU A 180 -11.30 4.86 -1.77
C GLU A 180 -10.47 5.80 -0.90
N ILE A 181 -9.25 5.38 -0.54
CA ILE A 181 -8.40 6.15 0.36
C ILE A 181 -8.03 7.51 -0.25
N THR A 182 -7.84 7.56 -1.59
CA THR A 182 -7.51 8.79 -2.31
C THR A 182 -8.65 9.80 -2.24
N VAL A 183 -9.86 9.37 -2.60
CA VAL A 183 -11.05 10.24 -2.59
C VAL A 183 -11.39 10.70 -1.17
N LYS A 184 -11.35 9.79 -0.19
CA LYS A 184 -11.67 10.12 1.21
C LYS A 184 -10.64 11.06 1.84
N ALA A 185 -9.35 10.86 1.58
CA ALA A 185 -8.30 11.76 2.04
C ALA A 185 -8.45 13.17 1.42
N ALA A 186 -8.74 13.26 0.13
CA ALA A 186 -9.00 14.53 -0.55
C ALA A 186 -10.23 15.25 0.05
N ARG A 187 -11.35 14.54 0.23
CA ARG A 187 -12.56 15.11 0.86
C ARG A 187 -12.35 15.57 2.29
N ALA A 188 -11.49 14.89 3.04
CA ALA A 188 -11.10 15.25 4.39
C ALA A 188 -10.09 16.42 4.45
N GLY A 189 -9.67 16.96 3.29
CA GLY A 189 -8.73 18.08 3.21
C GLY A 189 -7.32 17.72 3.67
N TRP A 190 -6.89 16.46 3.50
CA TRP A 190 -5.54 16.06 3.88
C TRP A 190 -4.48 16.68 2.98
N ARG A 191 -3.33 16.98 3.56
CA ARG A 191 -2.14 17.40 2.81
C ARG A 191 -1.48 16.15 2.23
N ILE A 192 -1.66 15.97 0.91
CA ILE A 192 -1.16 14.82 0.17
C ILE A 192 0.12 15.20 -0.55
N TYR A 193 1.16 14.38 -0.42
CA TYR A 193 2.44 14.51 -1.11
C TYR A 193 2.69 13.28 -1.98
N GLU A 194 3.49 13.45 -3.01
CA GLU A 194 3.95 12.38 -3.88
C GLU A 194 5.48 12.49 -4.02
N VAL A 195 6.17 11.36 -3.85
CA VAL A 195 7.64 11.29 -3.94
C VAL A 195 8.06 10.16 -4.87
N PRO A 196 9.19 10.29 -5.59
CA PRO A 196 9.68 9.20 -6.43
C PRO A 196 10.16 8.02 -5.59
N ILE A 197 9.87 6.80 -6.07
CA ILE A 197 10.38 5.55 -5.49
C ILE A 197 10.94 4.65 -6.59
N SER A 198 11.72 3.65 -6.19
CA SER A 198 12.13 2.55 -7.06
C SER A 198 10.98 1.55 -7.26
N TYR A 199 10.94 0.91 -8.44
CA TYR A 199 9.90 -0.06 -8.73
C TYR A 199 10.41 -1.20 -9.62
N SER A 200 10.24 -2.44 -9.16
CA SER A 200 10.65 -3.66 -9.87
C SER A 200 9.44 -4.52 -10.19
N GLY A 201 8.57 -4.03 -11.08
CA GLY A 201 7.32 -4.71 -11.43
C GLY A 201 7.51 -6.13 -11.95
N ARG A 202 6.57 -7.02 -11.65
CA ARG A 202 6.54 -8.42 -12.10
C ARG A 202 5.86 -8.58 -13.46
N THR A 203 6.31 -9.57 -14.21
CA THR A 203 5.61 -10.07 -15.39
C THR A 203 4.50 -11.05 -15.00
N TYR A 204 3.64 -11.44 -15.95
CA TYR A 204 2.60 -12.45 -15.70
C TYR A 204 3.20 -13.82 -15.32
N VAL A 205 4.36 -14.18 -15.89
CA VAL A 205 5.09 -15.41 -15.53
C VAL A 205 5.62 -15.35 -14.10
N GLU A 206 5.97 -14.15 -13.63
CA GLU A 206 6.43 -13.87 -12.25
C GLU A 206 5.27 -13.69 -11.26
N GLY A 207 4.01 -13.93 -11.66
CA GLY A 207 2.86 -13.96 -10.75
C GLY A 207 2.04 -12.68 -10.63
N LYS A 208 2.04 -11.80 -11.62
CA LYS A 208 1.19 -10.59 -11.64
C LYS A 208 -0.29 -10.96 -11.58
N LYS A 209 -1.03 -10.42 -10.60
CA LYS A 209 -2.41 -10.81 -10.25
C LYS A 209 -3.49 -9.85 -10.78
N ILE A 210 -3.16 -8.58 -11.09
CA ILE A 210 -4.13 -7.54 -11.47
C ILE A 210 -4.57 -7.71 -12.93
N GLY A 211 -5.89 -7.63 -13.18
CA GLY A 211 -6.51 -7.77 -14.49
C GLY A 211 -7.37 -6.57 -14.91
N TRP A 212 -7.89 -6.56 -16.14
CA TRP A 212 -8.72 -5.47 -16.69
C TRP A 212 -10.01 -5.24 -15.91
N ARG A 213 -10.57 -6.29 -15.25
CA ARG A 213 -11.77 -6.18 -14.41
C ARG A 213 -11.53 -5.32 -13.18
N ASP A 214 -10.33 -5.35 -12.62
CA ASP A 214 -9.96 -4.51 -11.49
C ASP A 214 -9.92 -3.03 -11.90
N GLY A 215 -9.49 -2.73 -13.12
CA GLY A 215 -9.53 -1.38 -13.69
C GLY A 215 -10.97 -0.83 -13.80
N LEU A 216 -11.93 -1.63 -14.27
CA LEU A 216 -13.34 -1.22 -14.31
C LEU A 216 -13.92 -1.00 -12.90
N ALA A 217 -13.56 -1.88 -11.96
CA ALA A 217 -13.97 -1.73 -10.56
C ALA A 217 -13.38 -0.44 -9.95
N ALA A 218 -12.13 -0.09 -10.27
CA ALA A 218 -11.51 1.15 -9.82
C ALA A 218 -12.23 2.40 -10.35
N ILE A 219 -12.64 2.42 -11.63
CA ILE A 219 -13.45 3.53 -12.20
C ILE A 219 -14.77 3.69 -11.44
N ALA A 220 -15.49 2.59 -11.24
CA ALA A 220 -16.74 2.61 -10.49
C ALA A 220 -16.53 3.10 -9.04
N ALA A 221 -15.44 2.67 -8.39
CA ALA A 221 -15.09 3.08 -7.04
C ALA A 221 -14.78 4.58 -6.93
N ILE A 222 -14.01 5.15 -7.88
CA ILE A 222 -13.71 6.60 -7.93
C ILE A 222 -15.00 7.43 -7.89
N VAL A 223 -15.98 7.06 -8.73
CA VAL A 223 -17.27 7.76 -8.79
C VAL A 223 -18.08 7.51 -7.52
N TYR A 224 -18.14 6.26 -7.07
CA TYR A 224 -18.94 5.88 -5.89
C TYR A 224 -18.47 6.63 -4.63
N TYR A 225 -17.19 6.57 -4.31
CA TYR A 225 -16.64 7.21 -3.09
C TYR A 225 -16.65 8.73 -3.14
N ARG A 226 -16.75 9.33 -4.32
CA ARG A 226 -16.89 10.79 -4.45
C ARG A 226 -18.31 11.27 -4.16
N PHE A 227 -19.33 10.55 -4.65
CA PHE A 227 -20.68 11.07 -4.72
C PHE A 227 -21.70 10.34 -3.83
N PHE A 228 -21.40 9.12 -3.37
CA PHE A 228 -22.36 8.24 -2.70
C PHE A 228 -21.90 7.71 -1.34
N ASP A 229 -20.68 8.01 -0.89
CA ASP A 229 -20.13 7.53 0.39
C ASP A 229 -19.67 8.68 1.33
#